data_a6deb360b9d6c25e702ccdd6253bae4c
#
_entry.id   a6deb360b9d6c25e702ccdd6253bae4c
#
_cell.length_a   1.000
_cell.length_b   1.000
_cell.length_c   1.000
_cell.angle_alpha   90.00
_cell.angle_beta   90.00
_cell.angle_gamma   90.00
#
_symmetry.space_group_name_H-M   'P 1'
#
loop_
_entity.id
_entity.type
_entity.pdbx_description
1 polymer ?
#
loop_
_entity_poly.entity_id
_entity_poly.type
_entity_poly.pdbx_seq_one_letter_code
_entity_poly.pdbx_strand_id
1 'polypeptide(L)'
;GQAASLFAGVRAERVARLALLDSLLLPDMDPDLAPKRLTGWLDALNDPPTQRSYDSYESLAERITRRNARLTPERALAIARVWGQQRPDGRIELLADPRHRMRNPILYRAAESYAVWRQVTAPTLFLDASDSPLMAAAGDEEMQRRRDCFRDHRRQIVSDSGHMLHHDQPEAVAAALLQFFDA
;
A
#
# COMPACT_ATOMS: atom_id res chain seq x y z
N GLY A 1 0.27 -4.11 1.09
CA GLY A 1 1.31 -5.15 1.03
C GLY A 1 1.84 -5.52 2.40
N GLN A 2 2.22 -4.56 3.26
CA GLN A 2 2.84 -4.84 4.56
C GLN A 2 2.00 -5.77 5.46
N ALA A 3 0.72 -5.46 5.67
CA ALA A 3 -0.15 -6.30 6.51
C ALA A 3 -0.31 -7.71 5.92
N ALA A 4 -0.47 -7.83 4.60
CA ALA A 4 -0.62 -9.13 3.94
C ALA A 4 0.65 -9.99 4.08
N SER A 5 1.84 -9.39 3.93
CA SER A 5 3.12 -10.10 4.06
C SER A 5 3.37 -10.59 5.49
N LEU A 6 3.02 -9.79 6.49
CA LEU A 6 3.11 -10.20 7.90
C LEU A 6 2.10 -11.30 8.23
N PHE A 7 0.85 -11.18 7.76
CA PHE A 7 -0.15 -12.23 7.95
C PHE A 7 0.30 -13.55 7.34
N ALA A 8 0.87 -13.52 6.14
CA ALA A 8 1.38 -14.71 5.47
C ALA A 8 2.52 -15.41 6.25
N GLY A 9 3.31 -14.67 7.00
CA GLY A 9 4.35 -15.26 7.85
C GLY A 9 3.83 -15.82 9.18
N VAL A 10 2.82 -15.16 9.80
CA VAL A 10 2.29 -15.63 11.11
C VAL A 10 1.14 -16.63 10.99
N ARG A 11 0.57 -16.79 9.78
CA ARG A 11 -0.50 -17.74 9.46
C ARG A 11 -0.23 -18.39 8.10
N ALA A 12 0.97 -18.95 7.95
CA ALA A 12 1.43 -19.51 6.68
C ALA A 12 0.48 -20.59 6.14
N GLU A 13 -0.13 -21.39 7.01
CA GLU A 13 -1.08 -22.44 6.68
C GLU A 13 -2.40 -21.93 6.05
N ARG A 14 -2.66 -20.63 6.14
CA ARG A 14 -3.88 -19.99 5.61
C ARG A 14 -3.67 -19.27 4.28
N VAL A 15 -2.44 -19.24 3.78
CA VAL A 15 -2.09 -18.49 2.57
C VAL A 15 -1.57 -19.45 1.51
N ALA A 16 -2.37 -19.69 0.50
CA ALA A 16 -1.98 -20.55 -0.62
C ALA A 16 -1.01 -19.86 -1.58
N ARG A 17 -1.20 -18.57 -1.84
CA ARG A 17 -0.36 -17.73 -2.72
C ARG A 17 -0.40 -16.29 -2.24
N LEU A 18 0.68 -15.54 -2.46
CA LEU A 18 0.80 -14.13 -2.04
C LEU A 18 1.26 -13.28 -3.23
N ALA A 19 0.51 -12.24 -3.56
CA ALA A 19 0.96 -11.22 -4.50
C ALA A 19 1.15 -9.87 -3.78
N LEU A 20 2.31 -9.26 -3.96
CA LEU A 20 2.71 -8.00 -3.33
C LEU A 20 3.00 -6.96 -4.41
N LEU A 21 2.19 -5.91 -4.44
CA LEU A 21 2.24 -4.85 -5.43
C LEU A 21 3.00 -3.65 -4.85
N ASP A 22 4.17 -3.35 -5.39
CA ASP A 22 5.06 -2.24 -5.02
C ASP A 22 5.13 -2.07 -3.49
N SER A 23 5.55 -3.11 -2.81
CA SER A 23 5.36 -3.30 -1.36
C SER A 23 6.67 -3.46 -0.62
N LEU A 24 6.57 -3.58 0.72
CA LEU A 24 7.70 -3.74 1.64
C LEU A 24 8.62 -2.52 1.72
N LEU A 25 8.05 -1.32 1.56
CA LEU A 25 8.79 -0.07 1.36
C LEU A 25 9.04 0.73 2.65
N LEU A 26 8.56 0.27 3.82
CA LEU A 26 8.73 0.99 5.06
C LEU A 26 10.21 0.98 5.49
N PRO A 27 10.81 2.16 5.74
CA PRO A 27 12.19 2.23 6.26
C PRO A 27 12.24 1.76 7.71
N ASP A 28 13.35 1.15 8.11
CA ASP A 28 13.62 0.93 9.54
C ASP A 28 13.66 2.28 10.27
N MET A 29 13.13 2.31 11.48
CA MET A 29 12.99 3.57 12.21
C MET A 29 13.92 3.59 13.41
N ASP A 30 14.55 4.75 13.63
CA ASP A 30 15.37 5.01 14.79
C ASP A 30 14.56 4.87 16.08
N PRO A 31 15.01 4.05 17.06
CA PRO A 31 14.38 3.92 18.37
C PRO A 31 14.15 5.25 19.10
N ASP A 32 15.02 6.24 18.92
CA ASP A 32 14.91 7.55 19.55
C ASP A 32 13.67 8.34 19.09
N LEU A 33 13.02 7.91 18.01
CA LEU A 33 11.74 8.46 17.56
C LEU A 33 10.54 7.95 18.36
N ALA A 34 10.70 6.92 19.21
CA ALA A 34 9.58 6.30 19.91
C ALA A 34 8.81 7.27 20.84
N PRO A 35 9.45 8.11 21.67
CA PRO A 35 8.72 9.04 22.53
C PRO A 35 7.85 10.01 21.71
N LYS A 36 8.41 10.61 20.66
CA LYS A 36 7.68 11.54 19.78
C LYS A 36 6.53 10.83 19.05
N ARG A 37 6.74 9.56 18.67
CA ARG A 37 5.73 8.77 17.98
C ARG A 37 4.53 8.46 18.90
N LEU A 38 4.81 8.04 20.13
CA LEU A 38 3.79 7.74 21.14
C LEU A 38 3.01 8.99 21.54
N THR A 39 3.70 10.11 21.81
CA THR A 39 3.03 11.39 22.10
C THR A 39 2.07 11.78 20.98
N GLY A 40 2.54 11.81 19.73
CA GLY A 40 1.69 12.18 18.60
C GLY A 40 0.53 11.22 18.34
N TRP A 41 0.64 9.96 18.75
CA TRP A 41 -0.47 9.01 18.70
C TRP A 41 -1.50 9.29 19.80
N LEU A 42 -1.06 9.57 21.03
CA LEU A 42 -1.94 9.96 22.15
C LEU A 42 -2.70 11.25 21.83
N ASP A 43 -2.00 12.25 21.26
CA ASP A 43 -2.62 13.51 20.81
C ASP A 43 -3.71 13.23 19.76
N ALA A 44 -3.43 12.37 18.78
CA ALA A 44 -4.38 12.00 17.75
C ALA A 44 -5.56 11.16 18.26
N LEU A 45 -5.47 10.51 19.42
CA LEU A 45 -6.62 9.87 20.07
C LEU A 45 -7.55 10.91 20.71
N ASN A 46 -6.98 12.00 21.26
CA ASN A 46 -7.76 13.08 21.87
C ASN A 46 -8.40 13.99 20.81
N ASP A 47 -7.72 14.21 19.67
CA ASP A 47 -8.20 14.97 18.52
C ASP A 47 -8.05 14.14 17.24
N PRO A 48 -8.95 13.16 17.00
CA PRO A 48 -8.84 12.25 15.88
C PRO A 48 -9.09 12.98 14.55
N PRO A 49 -8.42 12.54 13.45
CA PRO A 49 -8.61 13.12 12.14
C PRO A 49 -10.07 12.97 11.69
N THR A 50 -10.65 14.05 11.23
CA THR A 50 -12.04 14.11 10.74
C THR A 50 -12.10 13.76 9.24
N GLN A 51 -13.26 13.30 8.79
CA GLN A 51 -13.49 13.02 7.38
C GLN A 51 -13.44 14.30 6.55
N ARG A 52 -12.86 14.19 5.35
CA ARG A 52 -12.88 15.28 4.37
C ARG A 52 -14.06 15.09 3.43
N SER A 53 -14.79 16.17 3.19
CA SER A 53 -15.86 16.19 2.21
C SER A 53 -15.48 16.99 0.96
N TYR A 54 -16.12 16.64 -0.15
CA TYR A 54 -15.92 17.23 -1.48
C TYR A 54 -17.28 17.62 -2.05
N ASP A 55 -17.31 18.63 -2.91
CA ASP A 55 -18.57 19.13 -3.47
C ASP A 55 -19.16 18.18 -4.52
N SER A 56 -18.31 17.39 -5.17
CA SER A 56 -18.71 16.39 -6.18
C SER A 56 -17.69 15.28 -6.33
N TYR A 57 -18.01 14.22 -7.08
CA TYR A 57 -17.07 13.18 -7.46
C TYR A 57 -15.96 13.73 -8.35
N GLU A 58 -16.23 14.73 -9.18
CA GLU A 58 -15.27 15.40 -10.03
C GLU A 58 -14.20 16.12 -9.17
N SER A 59 -14.60 16.84 -8.14
CA SER A 59 -13.66 17.51 -7.22
C SER A 59 -12.80 16.51 -6.42
N LEU A 60 -13.36 15.33 -6.10
CA LEU A 60 -12.58 14.22 -5.53
C LEU A 60 -11.60 13.64 -6.58
N ALA A 61 -12.05 13.45 -7.82
CA ALA A 61 -11.23 12.95 -8.93
C ALA A 61 -10.04 13.88 -9.22
N GLU A 62 -10.25 15.20 -9.26
CA GLU A 62 -9.16 16.17 -9.39
C GLU A 62 -8.12 16.05 -8.27
N ARG A 63 -8.55 15.81 -7.04
CA ARG A 63 -7.62 15.56 -5.93
C ARG A 63 -6.84 14.27 -6.11
N ILE A 64 -7.47 13.21 -6.62
CA ILE A 64 -6.82 11.93 -6.93
C ILE A 64 -5.77 12.14 -8.01
N THR A 65 -6.10 12.85 -9.10
CA THR A 65 -5.17 13.17 -10.18
C THR A 65 -3.98 14.02 -9.71
N ARG A 66 -4.20 14.99 -8.82
CA ARG A 66 -3.07 15.76 -8.23
C ARG A 66 -2.07 14.89 -7.46
N ARG A 67 -2.49 13.72 -6.96
CA ARG A 67 -1.62 12.77 -6.26
C ARG A 67 -0.99 11.73 -7.19
N ASN A 68 -1.65 11.44 -8.29
CA ASN A 68 -1.18 10.54 -9.32
C ASN A 68 -1.49 11.11 -10.70
N ALA A 69 -0.55 11.87 -11.24
CA ALA A 69 -0.65 12.52 -12.54
C ALA A 69 -0.66 11.55 -13.74
N ARG A 70 -0.47 10.23 -13.50
CA ARG A 70 -0.57 9.18 -14.53
C ARG A 70 -2.01 8.82 -14.87
N LEU A 71 -2.95 9.18 -14.00
CA LEU A 71 -4.36 8.85 -14.19
C LEU A 71 -5.01 9.70 -15.26
N THR A 72 -5.76 9.06 -16.16
CA THR A 72 -6.69 9.77 -17.02
C THR A 72 -7.86 10.33 -16.21
N PRO A 73 -8.53 11.41 -16.66
CA PRO A 73 -9.71 11.95 -15.99
C PRO A 73 -10.79 10.90 -15.74
N GLU A 74 -11.02 10.01 -16.70
CA GLU A 74 -12.02 8.96 -16.63
C GLU A 74 -11.67 7.93 -15.53
N ARG A 75 -10.41 7.50 -15.45
CA ARG A 75 -9.93 6.60 -14.39
C ARG A 75 -10.01 7.26 -13.02
N ALA A 76 -9.61 8.51 -12.91
CA ALA A 76 -9.69 9.26 -11.65
C ALA A 76 -11.14 9.38 -11.17
N LEU A 77 -12.09 9.64 -12.08
CA LEU A 77 -13.51 9.71 -11.75
C LEU A 77 -14.08 8.33 -11.35
N ALA A 78 -13.70 7.26 -12.04
CA ALA A 78 -14.08 5.90 -11.67
C ALA A 78 -13.61 5.54 -10.26
N ILE A 79 -12.34 5.86 -9.93
CA ILE A 79 -11.79 5.66 -8.59
C ILE A 79 -12.54 6.51 -7.56
N ALA A 80 -12.83 7.78 -7.88
CA ALA A 80 -13.56 8.67 -6.98
C ALA A 80 -14.95 8.11 -6.61
N ARG A 81 -15.66 7.52 -7.58
CA ARG A 81 -16.97 6.88 -7.36
C ARG A 81 -16.90 5.62 -6.49
N VAL A 82 -15.80 4.88 -6.56
CA VAL A 82 -15.57 3.70 -5.70
C VAL A 82 -15.15 4.09 -4.29
N TRP A 83 -14.33 5.14 -4.15
CA TRP A 83 -13.80 5.57 -2.86
C TRP A 83 -14.70 6.50 -2.07
N GLY A 84 -15.64 7.18 -2.75
CA GLY A 84 -16.53 8.14 -2.17
C GLY A 84 -17.97 7.64 -2.05
N GLN A 85 -18.70 8.21 -1.10
CA GLN A 85 -20.15 8.06 -1.02
C GLN A 85 -20.80 9.43 -0.88
N GLN A 86 -21.97 9.59 -1.49
CA GLN A 86 -22.76 10.80 -1.33
C GLN A 86 -23.49 10.78 0.02
N ARG A 87 -23.38 11.89 0.74
CA ARG A 87 -24.07 12.13 2.00
C ARG A 87 -25.44 12.77 1.76
N PRO A 88 -26.34 12.78 2.77
CA PRO A 88 -27.66 13.41 2.64
C PRO A 88 -27.63 14.90 2.29
N ASP A 89 -26.55 15.61 2.65
CA ASP A 89 -26.31 17.02 2.30
C ASP A 89 -25.79 17.21 0.86
N GLY A 90 -25.68 16.13 0.08
CA GLY A 90 -25.20 16.13 -1.31
C GLY A 90 -23.67 16.09 -1.45
N ARG A 91 -22.90 16.25 -0.38
CA ARG A 91 -21.44 16.21 -0.42
C ARG A 91 -20.91 14.78 -0.54
N ILE A 92 -19.72 14.64 -1.08
CA ILE A 92 -19.04 13.36 -1.22
C ILE A 92 -18.02 13.21 -0.08
N GLU A 93 -18.07 12.10 0.63
CA GLU A 93 -17.07 11.72 1.64
C GLU A 93 -16.39 10.42 1.25
N LEU A 94 -15.11 10.27 1.66
CA LEU A 94 -14.39 9.02 1.46
C LEU A 94 -14.97 7.92 2.37
N LEU A 95 -15.10 6.70 1.86
CA LEU A 95 -15.52 5.51 2.62
C LEU A 95 -14.48 5.07 3.65
N ALA A 96 -13.21 5.40 3.42
CA ALA A 96 -12.13 5.01 4.31
C ALA A 96 -12.26 5.71 5.67
N ASP A 97 -12.08 4.96 6.77
CA ASP A 97 -12.04 5.52 8.11
C ASP A 97 -10.93 6.58 8.21
N PRO A 98 -11.23 7.81 8.65
CA PRO A 98 -10.23 8.86 8.78
C PRO A 98 -9.10 8.51 9.75
N ARG A 99 -9.29 7.59 10.68
CA ARG A 99 -8.24 7.07 11.59
C ARG A 99 -7.10 6.36 10.86
N HIS A 100 -7.28 5.91 9.60
CA HIS A 100 -6.18 5.43 8.78
C HIS A 100 -5.06 6.49 8.56
N ARG A 101 -5.35 7.77 8.82
CA ARG A 101 -4.34 8.84 8.78
C ARG A 101 -3.55 8.98 10.07
N MET A 102 -3.99 8.33 11.16
CA MET A 102 -3.22 8.29 12.40
C MET A 102 -1.94 7.47 12.18
N ARG A 103 -0.86 7.97 12.76
CA ARG A 103 0.41 7.24 12.73
C ARG A 103 0.33 6.05 13.69
N ASN A 104 0.87 4.92 13.27
CA ASN A 104 1.03 3.78 14.18
C ASN A 104 1.90 4.18 15.38
N PRO A 105 1.49 3.91 16.63
CA PRO A 105 2.29 4.23 17.83
C PRO A 105 3.61 3.46 17.87
N ILE A 106 3.65 2.25 17.28
CA ILE A 106 4.83 1.40 17.28
C ILE A 106 5.69 1.76 16.07
N LEU A 107 7.00 1.89 16.31
CA LEU A 107 7.97 2.08 15.25
C LEU A 107 8.04 0.84 14.35
N TYR A 108 8.22 1.05 13.06
CA TYR A 108 8.52 -0.05 12.16
C TYR A 108 9.98 -0.51 12.38
N ARG A 109 10.15 -1.81 12.61
CA ARG A 109 11.44 -2.46 12.76
C ARG A 109 11.61 -3.50 11.66
N ALA A 110 12.57 -3.25 10.78
CA ALA A 110 12.82 -4.12 9.63
C ALA A 110 13.22 -5.54 10.07
N ALA A 111 14.04 -5.67 11.11
CA ALA A 111 14.49 -6.96 11.63
C ALA A 111 13.32 -7.87 12.07
N GLU A 112 12.27 -7.30 12.69
CA GLU A 112 11.08 -8.05 13.08
C GLU A 112 10.30 -8.53 11.84
N SER A 113 10.16 -7.65 10.83
CA SER A 113 9.52 -8.01 9.58
C SER A 113 10.28 -9.10 8.84
N TYR A 114 11.60 -9.06 8.80
CA TYR A 114 12.43 -10.12 8.20
C TYR A 114 12.23 -11.45 8.90
N ALA A 115 12.16 -11.47 10.24
CA ALA A 115 11.92 -12.70 11.00
C ALA A 115 10.56 -13.32 10.63
N VAL A 116 9.53 -12.50 10.45
CA VAL A 116 8.19 -12.94 10.04
C VAL A 116 8.17 -13.39 8.57
N TRP A 117 8.78 -12.63 7.65
CA TRP A 117 8.77 -12.97 6.21
C TRP A 117 9.49 -14.29 5.90
N ARG A 118 10.53 -14.66 6.67
CA ARG A 118 11.20 -15.97 6.54
C ARG A 118 10.31 -17.16 6.88
N GLN A 119 9.15 -16.94 7.52
CA GLN A 119 8.15 -17.97 7.80
C GLN A 119 7.14 -18.14 6.66
N VAL A 120 7.15 -17.26 5.66
CA VAL A 120 6.23 -17.35 4.51
C VAL A 120 6.59 -18.60 3.69
N THR A 121 5.64 -19.52 3.57
CA THR A 121 5.78 -20.74 2.77
C THR A 121 5.07 -20.66 1.43
N ALA A 122 4.13 -19.72 1.30
CA ALA A 122 3.36 -19.52 0.09
C ALA A 122 4.23 -19.00 -1.06
N PRO A 123 4.09 -19.51 -2.29
CA PRO A 123 4.64 -18.89 -3.48
C PRO A 123 4.26 -17.41 -3.52
N THR A 124 5.25 -16.53 -3.74
CA THR A 124 5.07 -15.09 -3.66
C THR A 124 5.44 -14.41 -4.97
N LEU A 125 4.54 -13.57 -5.48
CA LEU A 125 4.78 -12.70 -6.63
C LEU A 125 5.01 -11.26 -6.16
N PHE A 126 6.16 -10.68 -6.51
CA PHE A 126 6.41 -9.26 -6.41
C PHE A 126 6.11 -8.59 -7.75
N LEU A 127 5.12 -7.69 -7.78
CA LEU A 127 4.86 -6.80 -8.91
C LEU A 127 5.39 -5.42 -8.53
N ASP A 128 6.54 -5.05 -9.08
CA ASP A 128 7.17 -3.76 -8.81
C ASP A 128 6.82 -2.76 -9.94
N ALA A 129 6.59 -1.51 -9.58
CA ALA A 129 6.41 -0.44 -10.55
C ALA A 129 7.76 0.00 -11.16
N SER A 130 7.78 0.35 -12.47
CA SER A 130 9.01 0.82 -13.14
C SER A 130 9.50 2.17 -12.58
N ASP A 131 8.59 3.04 -12.13
CA ASP A 131 8.87 4.41 -11.73
C ASP A 131 8.39 4.71 -10.29
N SER A 132 8.61 3.78 -9.37
CA SER A 132 8.24 3.98 -7.96
C SER A 132 9.29 4.82 -7.21
N PRO A 133 8.98 6.05 -6.80
CA PRO A 133 9.89 6.84 -5.96
C PRO A 133 10.19 6.18 -4.61
N LEU A 134 9.24 5.40 -4.09
CA LEU A 134 9.40 4.69 -2.82
C LEU A 134 10.39 3.53 -2.96
N MET A 135 10.32 2.79 -4.07
CA MET A 135 11.26 1.72 -4.39
C MET A 135 12.68 2.27 -4.57
N ALA A 136 12.81 3.36 -5.33
CA ALA A 136 14.08 4.05 -5.52
C ALA A 136 14.67 4.58 -4.19
N ALA A 137 13.83 5.12 -3.31
CA ALA A 137 14.27 5.59 -1.98
C ALA A 137 14.73 4.46 -1.06
N ALA A 138 14.16 3.26 -1.18
CA ALA A 138 14.57 2.09 -0.40
C ALA A 138 15.93 1.53 -0.88
N GLY A 139 16.23 1.64 -2.17
CA GLY A 139 17.42 1.13 -2.81
C GLY A 139 17.35 -0.36 -3.17
N ASP A 140 18.03 -0.72 -4.26
CA ASP A 140 17.93 -2.07 -4.84
C ASP A 140 18.47 -3.16 -3.90
N GLU A 141 19.56 -2.91 -3.21
CA GLU A 141 20.18 -3.87 -2.28
C GLU A 141 19.21 -4.20 -1.12
N GLU A 142 18.63 -3.19 -0.51
CA GLU A 142 17.67 -3.38 0.57
C GLU A 142 16.40 -4.09 0.07
N MET A 143 15.91 -3.72 -1.09
CA MET A 143 14.74 -4.38 -1.68
C MET A 143 15.04 -5.85 -2.03
N GLN A 144 16.23 -6.16 -2.49
CA GLN A 144 16.63 -7.55 -2.73
C GLN A 144 16.70 -8.33 -1.41
N ARG A 145 17.32 -7.77 -0.38
CA ARG A 145 17.36 -8.37 0.98
C ARG A 145 15.99 -8.69 1.51
N ARG A 146 14.99 -7.81 1.27
CA ARG A 146 13.60 -8.02 1.69
C ARG A 146 12.95 -9.18 0.92
N ARG A 147 13.13 -9.23 -0.39
CA ARG A 147 12.62 -10.34 -1.23
C ARG A 147 13.24 -11.69 -0.87
N ASP A 148 14.51 -11.72 -0.57
CA ASP A 148 15.24 -12.95 -0.17
C ASP A 148 14.74 -13.56 1.15
N CYS A 149 13.94 -12.83 1.93
CA CYS A 149 13.24 -13.42 3.07
C CYS A 149 12.14 -14.42 2.66
N PHE A 150 11.64 -14.35 1.44
CA PHE A 150 10.58 -15.24 0.93
C PHE A 150 11.22 -16.39 0.16
N ARG A 151 11.02 -17.62 0.65
CA ARG A 151 11.70 -18.82 0.13
C ARG A 151 11.42 -19.06 -1.36
N ASP A 152 10.15 -18.97 -1.75
CA ASP A 152 9.67 -19.16 -3.13
C ASP A 152 9.08 -17.84 -3.61
N HIS A 153 9.87 -17.09 -4.36
CA HIS A 153 9.41 -15.83 -4.89
C HIS A 153 9.85 -15.59 -6.34
N ARG A 154 9.04 -14.82 -7.04
CA ARG A 154 9.35 -14.29 -8.36
C ARG A 154 9.05 -12.81 -8.41
N ARG A 155 9.75 -12.08 -9.27
CA ARG A 155 9.59 -10.64 -9.48
C ARG A 155 9.19 -10.37 -10.92
N GLN A 156 8.25 -9.45 -11.09
CA GLN A 156 7.89 -8.88 -12.38
C GLN A 156 7.79 -7.36 -12.25
N ILE A 157 8.27 -6.64 -13.26
CA ILE A 157 8.16 -5.18 -13.34
C ILE A 157 6.99 -4.83 -14.23
N VAL A 158 6.12 -3.93 -13.75
CA VAL A 158 5.04 -3.33 -14.53
C VAL A 158 5.57 -2.01 -15.11
N SER A 159 5.74 -1.97 -16.43
CA SER A 159 6.23 -0.80 -17.14
C SER A 159 5.26 0.37 -17.05
N ASP A 160 5.76 1.60 -17.19
CA ASP A 160 5.00 2.85 -17.18
C ASP A 160 4.02 2.96 -15.99
N SER A 161 4.51 2.62 -14.80
CA SER A 161 3.71 2.66 -13.59
C SER A 161 4.48 3.20 -12.38
N GLY A 162 3.76 3.91 -11.52
CA GLY A 162 4.23 4.35 -10.21
C GLY A 162 3.72 3.45 -9.08
N HIS A 163 3.83 3.92 -7.83
CA HIS A 163 3.44 3.14 -6.65
C HIS A 163 2.02 2.56 -6.71
N MET A 164 1.10 3.23 -7.36
CA MET A 164 -0.28 2.74 -7.55
C MET A 164 -0.44 2.01 -8.88
N LEU A 165 0.46 1.07 -9.20
CA LEU A 165 0.54 0.39 -10.50
C LEU A 165 -0.80 -0.21 -10.97
N HIS A 166 -1.64 -0.67 -10.05
CA HIS A 166 -2.98 -1.19 -10.36
C HIS A 166 -3.98 -0.11 -10.80
N HIS A 167 -3.68 1.17 -10.55
CA HIS A 167 -4.42 2.29 -11.11
C HIS A 167 -3.83 2.76 -12.44
N ASP A 168 -2.50 2.68 -12.58
CA ASP A 168 -1.78 3.15 -13.75
C ASP A 168 -1.90 2.16 -14.91
N GLN A 169 -1.71 0.86 -14.61
CA GLN A 169 -1.68 -0.23 -15.59
C GLN A 169 -2.57 -1.41 -15.15
N PRO A 170 -3.89 -1.22 -14.98
CA PRO A 170 -4.79 -2.24 -14.42
C PRO A 170 -4.83 -3.52 -15.24
N GLU A 171 -4.76 -3.44 -16.57
CA GLU A 171 -4.80 -4.60 -17.47
C GLU A 171 -3.53 -5.47 -17.31
N ALA A 172 -2.35 -4.84 -17.25
CA ALA A 172 -1.08 -5.54 -17.07
C ALA A 172 -1.01 -6.20 -15.68
N VAL A 173 -1.47 -5.49 -14.65
CA VAL A 173 -1.53 -6.02 -13.29
C VAL A 173 -2.51 -7.20 -13.21
N ALA A 174 -3.71 -7.08 -13.80
CA ALA A 174 -4.70 -8.15 -13.82
C ALA A 174 -4.16 -9.39 -14.52
N ALA A 175 -3.52 -9.24 -15.69
CA ALA A 175 -2.93 -10.35 -16.43
C ALA A 175 -1.86 -11.09 -15.62
N ALA A 176 -0.96 -10.34 -14.96
CA ALA A 176 0.09 -10.93 -14.12
C ALA A 176 -0.49 -11.67 -12.90
N LEU A 177 -1.53 -11.13 -12.26
CA LEU A 177 -2.20 -11.76 -11.13
C LEU A 177 -2.95 -13.04 -11.56
N LEU A 178 -3.71 -13.01 -12.66
CA LEU A 178 -4.40 -14.19 -13.18
C LEU A 178 -3.40 -15.31 -13.52
N GLN A 179 -2.33 -14.99 -14.26
CA GLN A 179 -1.27 -15.96 -14.55
C GLN A 179 -0.65 -16.56 -13.28
N PHE A 180 -0.52 -15.75 -12.22
CA PHE A 180 0.07 -16.23 -10.97
C PHE A 180 -0.88 -17.08 -10.15
N PHE A 181 -2.16 -16.71 -10.07
CA PHE A 181 -3.12 -17.42 -9.23
C PHE A 181 -3.67 -18.68 -9.89
N ASP A 182 -3.68 -18.77 -11.23
CA ASP A 182 -4.14 -19.94 -11.99
C ASP A 182 -3.03 -21.00 -12.19
N ALA A 183 -1.77 -20.67 -11.91
CA ALA A 183 -0.64 -21.59 -12.00
C ALA A 183 -0.59 -22.50 -10.77
#